data_4ddfe341b8fe38ec2c61c39164caae6c
#
_entry.id   4ddfe341b8fe38ec2c61c39164caae6c
#
_cell.length_a   1.000
_cell.length_b   1.000
_cell.length_c   1.000
_cell.angle_alpha   90.00
_cell.angle_beta   90.00
_cell.angle_gamma   90.00
#
_symmetry.space_group_name_H-M   'P 1'
#
loop_
_entity.id
_entity.type
_entity.pdbx_description
1 polymer ?
#
loop_
_entity_poly.entity_id
_entity_poly.type
_entity_poly.pdbx_seq_one_letter_code
_entity_poly.pdbx_strand_id
1 'polypeptide(L)'
;MNSAVQALFSESSSGPDEMLACLQAALSDDFSRVPTGTDPLSRAVAALIERCRTQTTGQLDDVVSISVSVNETSGMSAHLLYDLRQVDDEAQGIAAAAEEMAATVNEVAQHGEDIFRNARRAGETCKTSGQALTETSERMAAINTALIETNDRIGAIHELGTSISTIAGNIKKIASQTNMLAINAAVEAARAGEAGRGFAVVAAEVKALSDRTANATLEIGNIISKLDSGLSAMVSAMTSSRESAEKGSRSLETLQDALTVAAKELDNVISNADHISVALNQQREASQNVAGGVAMIATSSAKATNQLERIIGAMEQAQGGLNSRLQALGKAEVPGKIVKLAQSDHIIWKRRLANMIIGREGLKPNELADHHTCRLGKWYDGCRHTALAGSPDFVAIEDP
;
A
#
# COMPACT_ATOMS: atom_id res chain seq x y z
N MET A 1 -84.12 -23.27 49.85
CA MET A 1 -83.22 -23.37 48.70
C MET A 1 -83.37 -24.60 47.85
N ASN A 2 -84.02 -25.72 48.38
CA ASN A 2 -84.07 -26.95 47.61
C ASN A 2 -85.27 -27.05 46.57
N SER A 3 -86.43 -26.34 46.75
CA SER A 3 -87.53 -26.46 45.82
C SER A 3 -87.37 -25.65 44.54
N ALA A 4 -86.70 -24.50 44.57
CA ALA A 4 -86.47 -23.70 43.38
C ALA A 4 -85.37 -24.32 42.48
N VAL A 5 -84.36 -24.98 43.04
CA VAL A 5 -83.36 -25.74 42.32
C VAL A 5 -83.96 -27.01 41.67
N GLN A 6 -84.87 -27.70 42.40
CA GLN A 6 -85.57 -28.86 41.84
C GLN A 6 -86.60 -28.51 40.71
N ALA A 7 -87.24 -27.34 40.79
CA ALA A 7 -88.13 -26.83 39.73
C ALA A 7 -87.31 -26.45 38.45
N LEU A 8 -86.12 -25.92 38.57
CA LEU A 8 -85.23 -25.62 37.43
C LEU A 8 -84.80 -26.92 36.71
N PHE A 9 -84.61 -28.02 37.41
CA PHE A 9 -84.24 -29.31 36.81
C PHE A 9 -85.41 -30.06 36.21
N SER A 10 -86.70 -29.81 36.59
CA SER A 10 -87.90 -30.48 36.06
C SER A 10 -88.36 -29.94 34.70
N GLU A 11 -87.95 -28.77 34.27
CA GLU A 11 -88.22 -28.15 32.96
C GLU A 11 -87.05 -28.28 31.94
N SER A 12 -86.00 -28.96 32.30
CA SER A 12 -84.84 -29.17 31.45
C SER A 12 -85.12 -30.24 30.42
N SER A 13 -84.98 -29.93 29.14
CA SER A 13 -85.11 -30.91 28.04
C SER A 13 -83.88 -31.83 27.96
N SER A 14 -82.73 -31.45 28.56
CA SER A 14 -81.60 -32.31 28.84
C SER A 14 -81.76 -32.90 30.23
N GLY A 15 -81.70 -34.25 30.39
CA GLY A 15 -81.73 -34.85 31.71
C GLY A 15 -80.71 -34.36 32.67
N PRO A 16 -80.94 -34.32 34.01
CA PRO A 16 -79.96 -33.87 35.00
C PRO A 16 -78.58 -34.55 34.87
N ASP A 17 -78.61 -35.82 34.44
CA ASP A 17 -77.40 -36.64 34.24
C ASP A 17 -76.54 -36.16 33.06
N GLU A 18 -77.12 -35.69 31.94
CA GLU A 18 -76.44 -35.14 30.80
C GLU A 18 -75.72 -33.80 31.18
N MET A 19 -76.47 -32.96 31.93
CA MET A 19 -75.93 -31.67 32.38
C MET A 19 -74.75 -31.84 33.36
N LEU A 20 -74.88 -32.80 34.29
CA LEU A 20 -73.82 -33.16 35.23
C LEU A 20 -72.64 -33.72 34.49
N ALA A 21 -72.82 -34.57 33.48
CA ALA A 21 -71.74 -35.12 32.66
C ALA A 21 -71.00 -34.01 31.86
N CYS A 22 -71.74 -33.05 31.29
CA CYS A 22 -71.09 -31.88 30.60
C CYS A 22 -70.28 -30.99 31.55
N LEU A 23 -70.83 -30.73 32.76
CA LEU A 23 -70.10 -29.95 33.77
C LEU A 23 -68.89 -30.72 34.31
N GLN A 24 -68.98 -32.03 34.53
CA GLN A 24 -67.84 -32.85 34.95
C GLN A 24 -66.73 -32.91 33.88
N ALA A 25 -67.15 -33.04 32.60
CA ALA A 25 -66.20 -32.95 31.49
C ALA A 25 -65.51 -31.60 31.48
N ALA A 26 -66.26 -30.49 31.58
CA ALA A 26 -65.64 -29.12 31.60
C ALA A 26 -64.76 -28.89 32.83
N LEU A 27 -65.07 -29.46 33.99
CA LEU A 27 -64.18 -29.41 35.16
C LEU A 27 -62.89 -30.21 34.97
N SER A 28 -62.87 -31.13 34.03
CA SER A 28 -61.67 -31.88 33.60
C SER A 28 -61.02 -31.32 32.36
N ASP A 29 -61.29 -30.05 32.03
CA ASP A 29 -60.80 -29.31 30.85
C ASP A 29 -61.28 -29.90 29.49
N ASP A 30 -62.31 -30.78 29.49
CA ASP A 30 -62.96 -31.29 28.26
C ASP A 30 -64.19 -30.42 27.90
N PHE A 31 -63.97 -29.45 27.00
CA PHE A 31 -64.97 -28.53 26.49
C PHE A 31 -65.68 -29.05 25.22
N SER A 32 -65.50 -30.31 24.84
CA SER A 32 -66.15 -30.91 23.65
C SER A 32 -67.59 -31.24 23.88
N ARG A 33 -68.00 -31.47 25.14
CA ARG A 33 -69.36 -31.86 25.53
C ARG A 33 -70.18 -30.64 25.93
N VAL A 34 -71.22 -30.38 25.19
CA VAL A 34 -72.16 -29.27 25.42
C VAL A 34 -73.58 -29.81 25.56
N PRO A 35 -74.41 -29.37 26.55
CA PRO A 35 -75.80 -29.83 26.69
C PRO A 35 -76.63 -29.49 25.45
N THR A 36 -77.45 -30.39 25.03
CA THR A 36 -78.30 -30.26 23.83
C THR A 36 -79.72 -29.70 24.12
N GLY A 37 -80.01 -29.46 25.38
CA GLY A 37 -81.36 -28.96 25.82
C GLY A 37 -81.62 -27.51 25.41
N THR A 38 -82.89 -27.17 25.13
CA THR A 38 -83.30 -25.81 24.73
C THR A 38 -83.88 -24.98 25.89
N ASP A 39 -83.96 -25.55 27.08
CA ASP A 39 -84.39 -24.83 28.28
C ASP A 39 -83.35 -23.76 28.74
N PRO A 40 -83.79 -22.80 29.58
CA PRO A 40 -82.93 -21.70 30.01
C PRO A 40 -81.64 -22.15 30.73
N LEU A 41 -81.67 -23.22 31.49
CA LEU A 41 -80.50 -23.71 32.24
C LEU A 41 -79.56 -24.45 31.33
N SER A 42 -80.02 -25.29 30.42
CA SER A 42 -79.16 -25.92 29.40
C SER A 42 -78.45 -24.91 28.54
N ARG A 43 -79.14 -23.84 28.11
CA ARG A 43 -78.54 -22.75 27.36
C ARG A 43 -77.48 -21.96 28.18
N ALA A 44 -77.72 -21.70 29.45
CA ALA A 44 -76.81 -21.04 30.33
C ALA A 44 -75.50 -21.84 30.54
N VAL A 45 -75.65 -23.17 30.77
CA VAL A 45 -74.47 -24.06 30.90
C VAL A 45 -73.72 -24.21 29.59
N ALA A 46 -74.41 -24.34 28.46
CA ALA A 46 -73.80 -24.36 27.15
C ALA A 46 -72.99 -23.07 26.88
N ALA A 47 -73.57 -21.91 27.18
CA ALA A 47 -72.87 -20.61 27.03
C ALA A 47 -71.64 -20.49 27.96
N LEU A 48 -71.71 -21.06 29.17
CA LEU A 48 -70.55 -21.09 30.08
C LEU A 48 -69.45 -21.97 29.54
N ILE A 49 -69.74 -23.18 29.08
CA ILE A 49 -68.76 -24.12 28.50
C ILE A 49 -68.15 -23.49 27.25
N GLU A 50 -68.96 -22.89 26.37
CA GLU A 50 -68.44 -22.21 25.16
C GLU A 50 -67.51 -21.00 25.51
N ARG A 51 -67.87 -20.23 26.54
CA ARG A 51 -66.98 -19.16 27.04
C ARG A 51 -65.67 -19.73 27.56
N CYS A 52 -65.69 -20.80 28.36
CA CYS A 52 -64.48 -21.45 28.85
C CYS A 52 -63.64 -22.00 27.68
N ARG A 53 -64.29 -22.64 26.70
CA ARG A 53 -63.63 -23.13 25.47
C ARG A 53 -62.91 -21.99 24.70
N THR A 54 -63.64 -20.92 24.45
CA THR A 54 -63.07 -19.72 23.73
C THR A 54 -61.95 -19.10 24.50
N GLN A 55 -62.09 -18.98 25.83
CA GLN A 55 -60.99 -18.40 26.67
C GLN A 55 -59.80 -19.32 26.70
N THR A 56 -59.93 -20.63 26.82
CA THR A 56 -58.81 -21.58 26.82
C THR A 56 -58.12 -21.63 25.45
N THR A 57 -58.90 -21.58 24.36
CA THR A 57 -58.36 -21.52 23.00
C THR A 57 -57.53 -20.22 22.79
N GLY A 58 -58.08 -19.07 23.23
CA GLY A 58 -57.35 -17.79 23.15
C GLY A 58 -56.08 -17.79 23.97
N GLN A 59 -56.12 -18.34 25.21
CA GLN A 59 -54.89 -18.48 26.02
C GLN A 59 -53.85 -19.40 25.37
N LEU A 60 -54.26 -20.49 24.70
CA LEU A 60 -53.38 -21.36 23.98
C LEU A 60 -52.73 -20.64 22.79
N ASP A 61 -53.49 -19.84 22.03
CA ASP A 61 -52.99 -19.02 20.93
C ASP A 61 -51.97 -17.99 21.41
N ASP A 62 -52.27 -17.30 22.49
CA ASP A 62 -51.35 -16.29 23.07
C ASP A 62 -50.02 -16.93 23.51
N VAL A 63 -50.11 -18.06 24.24
CA VAL A 63 -48.92 -18.76 24.74
C VAL A 63 -48.10 -19.35 23.61
N VAL A 64 -48.71 -19.89 22.55
CA VAL A 64 -48.02 -20.36 21.35
C VAL A 64 -47.34 -19.19 20.63
N SER A 65 -48.05 -18.08 20.42
CA SER A 65 -47.50 -16.89 19.77
C SER A 65 -46.31 -16.33 20.53
N ILE A 66 -46.40 -16.22 21.86
CA ILE A 66 -45.27 -15.77 22.70
C ILE A 66 -44.11 -16.78 22.62
N SER A 67 -44.41 -18.10 22.64
CA SER A 67 -43.36 -19.13 22.50
C SER A 67 -42.64 -19.04 21.17
N VAL A 68 -43.35 -18.79 20.06
CA VAL A 68 -42.74 -18.57 18.75
C VAL A 68 -41.81 -17.34 18.81
N SER A 69 -42.27 -16.20 19.30
CA SER A 69 -41.52 -14.96 19.39
C SER A 69 -40.28 -15.09 20.28
N VAL A 70 -40.36 -15.78 21.41
CA VAL A 70 -39.24 -16.05 22.31
C VAL A 70 -38.18 -16.91 21.64
N ASN A 71 -38.58 -17.98 20.91
CA ASN A 71 -37.63 -18.84 20.22
C ASN A 71 -36.97 -18.14 19.00
N GLU A 72 -37.74 -17.33 18.25
CA GLU A 72 -37.16 -16.51 17.16
C GLU A 72 -36.16 -15.48 17.68
N THR A 73 -36.51 -14.77 18.76
CA THR A 73 -35.61 -13.80 19.40
C THR A 73 -34.34 -14.49 19.92
N SER A 74 -34.46 -15.66 20.51
CA SER A 74 -33.30 -16.45 20.95
C SER A 74 -32.43 -16.90 19.77
N GLY A 75 -33.05 -17.33 18.66
CA GLY A 75 -32.32 -17.68 17.43
C GLY A 75 -31.58 -16.50 16.82
N MET A 76 -32.23 -15.33 16.71
CA MET A 76 -31.59 -14.11 16.25
C MET A 76 -30.43 -13.68 17.17
N SER A 77 -30.58 -13.81 18.49
CA SER A 77 -29.51 -13.51 19.45
C SER A 77 -28.32 -14.47 19.30
N ALA A 78 -28.56 -15.73 18.96
CA ALA A 78 -27.50 -16.69 18.66
C ALA A 78 -26.74 -16.32 17.39
N HIS A 79 -27.43 -15.92 16.31
CA HIS A 79 -26.76 -15.42 15.10
C HIS A 79 -25.91 -14.18 15.37
N LEU A 80 -26.46 -13.23 16.13
CA LEU A 80 -25.72 -12.01 16.48
C LEU A 80 -24.46 -12.32 17.33
N LEU A 81 -24.51 -13.37 18.17
CA LEU A 81 -23.34 -13.84 18.91
C LEU A 81 -22.25 -14.42 17.98
N TYR A 82 -22.66 -15.10 16.93
CA TYR A 82 -21.74 -15.58 15.88
C TYR A 82 -21.07 -14.40 15.15
N ASP A 83 -21.87 -13.41 14.74
CA ASP A 83 -21.36 -12.22 14.05
C ASP A 83 -20.36 -11.43 14.92
N LEU A 84 -20.64 -11.32 16.24
CA LEU A 84 -19.71 -10.65 17.16
C LEU A 84 -18.37 -11.38 17.33
N ARG A 85 -18.34 -12.71 17.23
CA ARG A 85 -17.08 -13.48 17.20
C ARG A 85 -16.27 -13.16 15.95
N GLN A 86 -16.95 -13.04 14.81
CA GLN A 86 -16.31 -12.64 13.55
C GLN A 86 -15.75 -11.23 13.63
N VAL A 87 -16.47 -10.29 14.24
CA VAL A 87 -15.98 -8.92 14.50
C VAL A 87 -14.73 -8.94 15.40
N ASP A 88 -14.67 -9.82 16.39
CA ASP A 88 -13.50 -9.94 17.27
C ASP A 88 -12.27 -10.48 16.51
N ASP A 89 -12.46 -11.50 15.67
CA ASP A 89 -11.40 -12.06 14.81
C ASP A 89 -10.87 -11.01 13.81
N GLU A 90 -11.76 -10.25 13.16
CA GLU A 90 -11.40 -9.16 12.26
C GLU A 90 -10.65 -8.03 12.99
N ALA A 91 -11.10 -7.68 14.19
CA ALA A 91 -10.44 -6.68 15.02
C ALA A 91 -9.01 -7.10 15.38
N GLN A 92 -8.77 -8.36 15.72
CA GLN A 92 -7.42 -8.88 15.98
C GLN A 92 -6.54 -8.80 14.72
N GLY A 93 -7.09 -9.12 13.54
CA GLY A 93 -6.38 -8.97 12.27
C GLY A 93 -5.97 -7.52 11.98
N ILE A 94 -6.88 -6.56 12.23
CA ILE A 94 -6.59 -5.14 12.05
C ILE A 94 -5.54 -4.65 13.06
N ALA A 95 -5.58 -5.14 14.31
CA ALA A 95 -4.57 -4.81 15.32
C ALA A 95 -3.17 -5.25 14.88
N ALA A 96 -3.03 -6.48 14.39
CA ALA A 96 -1.77 -7.01 13.87
C ALA A 96 -1.26 -6.19 12.67
N ALA A 97 -2.14 -5.81 11.73
CA ALA A 97 -1.79 -4.97 10.59
C ALA A 97 -1.35 -3.56 11.02
N ALA A 98 -1.95 -2.99 12.09
CA ALA A 98 -1.54 -1.69 12.63
C ALA A 98 -0.16 -1.75 13.30
N GLU A 99 0.19 -2.85 13.98
CA GLU A 99 1.52 -3.08 14.53
C GLU A 99 2.58 -3.22 13.42
N GLU A 100 2.29 -3.98 12.37
CA GLU A 100 3.18 -4.14 11.21
C GLU A 100 3.38 -2.80 10.49
N MET A 101 2.31 -2.01 10.35
CA MET A 101 2.38 -0.66 9.80
C MET A 101 3.28 0.25 10.64
N ALA A 102 3.18 0.22 11.97
CA ALA A 102 4.04 1.00 12.86
C ALA A 102 5.52 0.60 12.73
N ALA A 103 5.83 -0.68 12.56
CA ALA A 103 7.17 -1.18 12.30
C ALA A 103 7.71 -0.67 10.97
N THR A 104 6.92 -0.77 9.89
CA THR A 104 7.27 -0.27 8.55
C THR A 104 7.50 1.24 8.55
N VAL A 105 6.67 2.02 9.24
CA VAL A 105 6.85 3.48 9.39
C VAL A 105 8.20 3.80 10.03
N ASN A 106 8.62 3.05 11.05
CA ASN A 106 9.92 3.25 11.69
C ASN A 106 11.09 2.90 10.76
N GLU A 107 10.97 1.83 9.97
CA GLU A 107 11.98 1.44 8.99
C GLU A 107 12.12 2.49 7.88
N VAL A 108 11.01 2.97 7.31
CA VAL A 108 11.01 4.02 6.28
C VAL A 108 11.56 5.34 6.84
N ALA A 109 11.29 5.67 8.11
CA ALA A 109 11.86 6.85 8.77
C ALA A 109 13.39 6.75 8.87
N GLN A 110 13.93 5.58 9.21
CA GLN A 110 15.37 5.34 9.25
C GLN A 110 16.00 5.50 7.86
N HIS A 111 15.38 4.94 6.82
CA HIS A 111 15.84 5.11 5.43
C HIS A 111 15.78 6.57 4.98
N GLY A 112 14.75 7.31 5.37
CA GLY A 112 14.61 8.75 5.10
C GLY A 112 15.78 9.56 5.68
N GLU A 113 16.17 9.24 6.93
CA GLU A 113 17.32 9.89 7.58
C GLU A 113 18.66 9.53 6.91
N ASP A 114 18.80 8.29 6.46
CA ASP A 114 19.99 7.86 5.71
C ASP A 114 20.09 8.58 4.36
N ILE A 115 18.97 8.73 3.64
CA ILE A 115 18.89 9.49 2.39
C ILE A 115 19.31 10.95 2.64
N PHE A 116 18.75 11.60 3.66
CA PHE A 116 19.09 12.97 4.03
C PHE A 116 20.58 13.13 4.30
N ARG A 117 21.18 12.26 5.11
CA ARG A 117 22.63 12.28 5.43
C ARG A 117 23.49 12.07 4.19
N ASN A 118 23.11 11.13 3.31
CA ASN A 118 23.85 10.83 2.08
C ASN A 118 23.76 11.98 1.07
N ALA A 119 22.58 12.58 0.90
CA ALA A 119 22.39 13.74 0.02
C ALA A 119 23.21 14.94 0.50
N ARG A 120 23.21 15.22 1.79
CA ARG A 120 24.01 16.28 2.39
C ARG A 120 25.52 16.07 2.16
N ARG A 121 26.03 14.85 2.39
CA ARG A 121 27.44 14.51 2.14
C ARG A 121 27.80 14.62 0.67
N ALA A 122 26.90 14.21 -0.24
CA ALA A 122 27.10 14.37 -1.67
C ALA A 122 27.13 15.85 -2.07
N GLY A 123 26.27 16.70 -1.48
CA GLY A 123 26.28 18.15 -1.67
C GLY A 123 27.60 18.81 -1.23
N GLU A 124 28.15 18.42 -0.09
CA GLU A 124 29.46 18.85 0.37
C GLU A 124 30.58 18.44 -0.60
N THR A 125 30.49 17.22 -1.16
CA THR A 125 31.41 16.73 -2.18
C THR A 125 31.29 17.54 -3.47
N CYS A 126 30.10 17.86 -3.95
CA CYS A 126 29.88 18.72 -5.10
C CYS A 126 30.49 20.10 -4.89
N LYS A 127 30.31 20.70 -3.71
CA LYS A 127 30.89 22.00 -3.36
C LYS A 127 32.43 21.98 -3.40
N THR A 128 33.05 20.97 -2.79
CA THR A 128 34.50 20.80 -2.78
C THR A 128 35.05 20.57 -4.19
N SER A 129 34.35 19.77 -4.99
CA SER A 129 34.69 19.52 -6.39
C SER A 129 34.59 20.80 -7.23
N GLY A 130 33.56 21.62 -7.00
CA GLY A 130 33.38 22.92 -7.65
C GLY A 130 34.55 23.88 -7.34
N GLN A 131 35.02 23.91 -6.10
CA GLN A 131 36.23 24.71 -5.73
C GLN A 131 37.46 24.23 -6.48
N ALA A 132 37.71 22.92 -6.53
CA ALA A 132 38.86 22.35 -7.26
C ALA A 132 38.77 22.62 -8.77
N LEU A 133 37.58 22.64 -9.36
CA LEU A 133 37.38 23.03 -10.76
C LEU A 133 37.71 24.50 -11.00
N THR A 134 37.30 25.39 -10.09
CA THR A 134 37.64 26.82 -10.19
C THR A 134 39.16 27.03 -10.19
N GLU A 135 39.90 26.40 -9.26
CA GLU A 135 41.34 26.44 -9.23
C GLU A 135 41.96 25.88 -10.52
N THR A 136 41.41 24.77 -11.04
CA THR A 136 41.92 24.16 -12.28
C THR A 136 41.70 25.08 -13.48
N SER A 137 40.53 25.76 -13.53
CA SER A 137 40.22 26.75 -14.57
C SER A 137 41.19 27.94 -14.56
N GLU A 138 41.49 28.45 -13.36
CA GLU A 138 42.53 29.54 -13.21
C GLU A 138 43.89 29.08 -13.69
N ARG A 139 44.31 27.85 -13.39
CA ARG A 139 45.56 27.26 -13.86
C ARG A 139 45.57 27.10 -15.38
N MET A 140 44.46 26.70 -16.01
CA MET A 140 44.33 26.62 -17.47
C MET A 140 44.43 28.00 -18.13
N ALA A 141 43.84 29.03 -17.53
CA ALA A 141 43.99 30.40 -18.00
C ALA A 141 45.45 30.88 -17.92
N ALA A 142 46.18 30.58 -16.84
CA ALA A 142 47.58 30.87 -16.69
C ALA A 142 48.46 30.14 -17.73
N ILE A 143 48.17 28.87 -18.02
CA ILE A 143 48.83 28.11 -19.08
C ILE A 143 48.63 28.79 -20.44
N ASN A 144 47.39 29.18 -20.77
CA ASN A 144 47.09 29.86 -22.03
C ASN A 144 47.88 31.20 -22.17
N THR A 145 47.96 31.98 -21.09
CA THR A 145 48.78 33.21 -21.05
C THR A 145 50.25 32.91 -21.30
N ALA A 146 50.82 31.89 -20.64
CA ALA A 146 52.22 31.50 -20.80
C ALA A 146 52.54 31.00 -22.24
N LEU A 147 51.55 30.31 -22.88
CA LEU A 147 51.69 29.89 -24.28
C LEU A 147 51.73 31.09 -25.24
N ILE A 148 50.90 32.12 -25.00
CA ILE A 148 50.91 33.38 -25.78
C ILE A 148 52.23 34.06 -25.64
N GLU A 149 52.72 34.30 -24.41
CA GLU A 149 54.03 34.94 -24.17
C GLU A 149 55.19 34.17 -24.81
N THR A 150 55.15 32.84 -24.75
CA THR A 150 56.15 31.97 -25.38
C THR A 150 56.17 32.14 -26.89
N ASN A 151 54.99 32.17 -27.51
CA ASN A 151 54.79 32.36 -28.94
C ASN A 151 55.39 33.73 -29.38
N ASP A 152 55.17 34.81 -28.63
CA ASP A 152 55.69 36.13 -28.90
C ASP A 152 57.23 36.13 -28.82
N ARG A 153 57.83 35.46 -27.84
CA ARG A 153 59.27 35.27 -27.72
C ARG A 153 59.89 34.49 -28.89
N ILE A 154 59.20 33.45 -29.38
CA ILE A 154 59.60 32.68 -30.56
C ILE A 154 59.60 33.61 -31.78
N GLY A 155 58.57 34.47 -31.94
CA GLY A 155 58.50 35.48 -32.99
C GLY A 155 59.73 36.44 -32.97
N ALA A 156 60.11 36.97 -31.80
CA ALA A 156 61.27 37.84 -31.64
C ALA A 156 62.56 37.10 -31.99
N ILE A 157 62.76 35.84 -31.64
CA ILE A 157 63.94 35.03 -32.01
C ILE A 157 64.01 34.83 -33.53
N HIS A 158 62.83 34.59 -34.20
CA HIS A 158 62.79 34.48 -35.65
C HIS A 158 63.18 35.74 -36.34
N GLU A 159 62.75 36.93 -35.87
CA GLU A 159 63.21 38.25 -36.39
C GLU A 159 64.73 38.44 -36.26
N LEU A 160 65.28 38.08 -35.08
CA LEU A 160 66.76 38.12 -34.86
C LEU A 160 67.51 37.18 -35.80
N GLY A 161 66.99 35.96 -36.01
CA GLY A 161 67.54 35.00 -36.97
C GLY A 161 67.57 35.56 -38.39
N THR A 162 66.47 36.19 -38.81
CA THR A 162 66.38 36.87 -40.13
C THR A 162 67.40 37.99 -40.28
N SER A 163 67.61 38.80 -39.23
CA SER A 163 68.63 39.85 -39.20
C SER A 163 70.02 39.26 -39.32
N ILE A 164 70.34 38.22 -38.57
CA ILE A 164 71.65 37.54 -38.65
C ILE A 164 71.90 36.96 -40.05
N SER A 165 70.87 36.34 -40.67
CA SER A 165 70.93 35.82 -42.03
C SER A 165 71.27 36.90 -43.03
N THR A 166 70.65 38.08 -42.88
CA THR A 166 70.90 39.25 -43.73
C THR A 166 72.34 39.73 -43.57
N ILE A 167 72.89 39.88 -42.36
CA ILE A 167 74.27 40.26 -42.06
C ILE A 167 75.23 39.24 -42.65
N ALA A 168 75.05 37.97 -42.43
CA ALA A 168 75.88 36.91 -43.00
C ALA A 168 75.94 36.97 -44.54
N GLY A 169 74.74 37.19 -45.15
CA GLY A 169 74.66 37.40 -46.60
C GLY A 169 75.49 38.60 -47.11
N ASN A 170 75.47 39.70 -46.36
CA ASN A 170 76.26 40.87 -46.70
C ASN A 170 77.77 40.60 -46.52
N ILE A 171 78.17 39.93 -45.43
CA ILE A 171 79.59 39.56 -45.20
C ILE A 171 80.10 38.63 -46.31
N LYS A 172 79.24 37.64 -46.75
CA LYS A 172 79.56 36.76 -47.88
C LYS A 172 79.79 37.53 -49.17
N LYS A 173 79.00 38.59 -49.45
CA LYS A 173 79.19 39.47 -50.63
C LYS A 173 80.47 40.21 -50.52
N ILE A 174 80.84 40.80 -49.34
CA ILE A 174 82.11 41.51 -49.09
C ILE A 174 83.27 40.54 -49.26
N ALA A 175 83.19 39.33 -48.70
CA ALA A 175 84.23 38.32 -48.87
C ALA A 175 84.42 37.94 -50.34
N SER A 176 83.39 37.77 -51.14
CA SER A 176 83.44 37.51 -52.56
C SER A 176 84.09 38.66 -53.33
N GLN A 177 83.75 39.92 -53.01
CA GLN A 177 84.35 41.09 -53.60
C GLN A 177 85.83 41.19 -53.25
N THR A 178 86.17 40.93 -51.97
CA THR A 178 87.58 40.96 -51.48
C THR A 178 88.41 39.86 -52.16
N ASN A 179 87.80 38.67 -52.37
CA ASN A 179 88.46 37.58 -53.12
C ASN A 179 88.73 37.98 -54.56
N MET A 180 87.84 38.63 -55.24
CA MET A 180 88.05 39.17 -56.61
C MET A 180 89.12 40.24 -56.63
N LEU A 181 89.18 41.17 -55.66
CA LEU A 181 90.19 42.15 -55.51
C LEU A 181 91.55 41.49 -55.29
N ALA A 182 91.64 40.49 -54.45
CA ALA A 182 92.86 39.74 -54.17
C ALA A 182 93.38 38.97 -55.43
N ILE A 183 92.45 38.37 -56.20
CA ILE A 183 92.82 37.73 -57.48
C ILE A 183 93.41 38.77 -58.46
N ASN A 184 92.80 39.93 -58.60
CA ASN A 184 93.26 40.99 -59.46
C ASN A 184 94.67 41.52 -58.98
N ALA A 185 94.88 41.68 -57.66
CA ALA A 185 96.16 42.09 -57.10
C ALA A 185 97.22 41.00 -57.32
N ALA A 186 96.89 39.71 -57.17
CA ALA A 186 97.81 38.62 -57.44
C ALA A 186 98.30 38.60 -58.92
N VAL A 187 97.31 38.81 -59.84
CA VAL A 187 97.67 38.93 -61.29
C VAL A 187 98.55 40.09 -61.57
N GLU A 188 98.33 41.26 -61.00
CA GLU A 188 99.20 42.46 -61.24
C GLU A 188 100.54 42.29 -60.53
N ALA A 189 100.58 41.64 -59.36
CA ALA A 189 101.85 41.32 -58.72
C ALA A 189 102.73 40.34 -59.55
N ALA A 190 102.06 39.34 -60.18
CA ALA A 190 102.73 38.42 -61.11
C ALA A 190 103.29 39.16 -62.38
N ARG A 191 102.55 40.17 -62.81
CA ARG A 191 102.92 41.01 -63.95
C ARG A 191 104.08 41.91 -63.66
N ALA A 192 104.29 42.29 -62.40
CA ALA A 192 105.46 43.11 -61.97
C ALA A 192 106.76 42.31 -61.75
N GLY A 193 106.74 40.98 -61.91
CA GLY A 193 107.91 40.12 -61.81
C GLY A 193 108.57 40.12 -60.43
N GLU A 194 109.86 40.19 -60.32
CA GLU A 194 110.65 40.20 -59.05
C GLU A 194 110.19 41.28 -58.07
N ALA A 195 109.85 42.47 -58.59
CA ALA A 195 109.39 43.61 -57.78
C ALA A 195 107.99 43.37 -57.10
N GLY A 196 107.20 42.49 -57.64
CA GLY A 196 105.87 42.18 -57.14
C GLY A 196 105.74 41.00 -56.11
N ARG A 197 106.85 40.31 -55.81
CA ARG A 197 106.84 39.10 -54.94
C ARG A 197 106.23 39.31 -53.54
N GLY A 198 106.49 40.42 -52.88
CA GLY A 198 105.93 40.74 -51.59
C GLY A 198 104.41 40.96 -51.63
N PHE A 199 103.92 41.65 -52.71
CA PHE A 199 102.51 41.87 -52.95
C PHE A 199 101.76 40.59 -53.34
N ALA A 200 102.41 39.66 -54.05
CA ALA A 200 101.82 38.38 -54.41
C ALA A 200 101.49 37.50 -53.15
N VAL A 201 102.42 37.54 -52.15
CA VAL A 201 102.16 36.81 -50.86
C VAL A 201 101.01 37.45 -50.12
N VAL A 202 100.87 38.77 -50.03
CA VAL A 202 99.82 39.47 -49.38
C VAL A 202 98.49 39.21 -50.12
N ALA A 203 98.49 39.22 -51.46
CA ALA A 203 97.31 38.92 -52.28
C ALA A 203 96.79 37.46 -52.06
N ALA A 204 97.72 36.50 -51.99
CA ALA A 204 97.41 35.09 -51.69
C ALA A 204 96.78 34.92 -50.28
N GLU A 205 97.33 35.63 -49.27
CA GLU A 205 96.85 35.61 -47.89
C GLU A 205 95.42 36.24 -47.78
N VAL A 206 95.20 37.41 -48.46
CA VAL A 206 93.92 38.10 -48.53
C VAL A 206 92.88 37.20 -49.24
N LYS A 207 93.26 36.50 -50.32
CA LYS A 207 92.48 35.55 -50.99
C LYS A 207 92.02 34.37 -50.06
N ALA A 208 93.02 33.78 -49.38
CA ALA A 208 92.75 32.68 -48.43
C ALA A 208 91.88 33.15 -47.27
N LEU A 209 92.03 34.36 -46.74
CA LEU A 209 91.20 34.96 -45.72
C LEU A 209 89.73 35.16 -46.21
N SER A 210 89.62 35.64 -47.48
CA SER A 210 88.28 35.84 -48.10
C SER A 210 87.56 34.55 -48.33
N ASP A 211 88.22 33.46 -48.80
CA ASP A 211 87.62 32.13 -48.94
C ASP A 211 87.23 31.56 -47.56
N ARG A 212 88.02 31.71 -46.52
CA ARG A 212 87.72 31.35 -45.15
C ARG A 212 86.47 32.10 -44.61
N THR A 213 86.42 33.40 -44.90
CA THR A 213 85.28 34.27 -44.48
C THR A 213 83.98 33.84 -45.18
N ALA A 214 84.07 33.56 -46.49
CA ALA A 214 82.94 33.07 -47.28
C ALA A 214 82.42 31.73 -46.74
N ASN A 215 83.32 30.78 -46.38
CA ASN A 215 82.94 29.49 -45.80
C ASN A 215 82.33 29.66 -44.43
N ALA A 216 82.86 30.51 -43.56
CA ALA A 216 82.26 30.78 -42.22
C ALA A 216 80.88 31.39 -42.33
N THR A 217 80.60 32.26 -43.33
CA THR A 217 79.24 32.79 -43.55
C THR A 217 78.30 31.78 -44.10
N LEU A 218 78.70 30.76 -44.86
CA LEU A 218 77.93 29.64 -45.29
C LEU A 218 77.53 28.76 -44.08
N GLU A 219 78.45 28.51 -43.16
CA GLU A 219 78.17 27.78 -41.93
C GLU A 219 77.16 28.50 -41.06
N ILE A 220 77.25 29.82 -40.89
CA ILE A 220 76.27 30.67 -40.21
C ILE A 220 74.94 30.56 -40.91
N GLY A 221 74.84 30.59 -42.24
CA GLY A 221 73.61 30.42 -42.98
C GLY A 221 72.96 29.09 -42.74
N ASN A 222 73.74 27.99 -42.66
CA ASN A 222 73.24 26.67 -42.34
C ASN A 222 72.72 26.57 -40.90
N ILE A 223 73.38 27.21 -39.96
CA ILE A 223 72.93 27.27 -38.54
C ILE A 223 71.58 28.02 -38.46
N ILE A 224 71.45 29.15 -39.12
CA ILE A 224 70.25 29.97 -39.16
C ILE A 224 69.08 29.19 -39.82
N SER A 225 69.33 28.45 -40.91
CA SER A 225 68.30 27.60 -41.53
C SER A 225 67.80 26.49 -40.58
N LYS A 226 68.69 25.86 -39.81
CA LYS A 226 68.36 24.91 -38.81
C LYS A 226 67.58 25.56 -37.65
N LEU A 227 67.95 26.77 -37.22
CA LEU A 227 67.24 27.53 -36.20
C LEU A 227 65.80 27.82 -36.68
N ASP A 228 65.63 28.30 -37.89
CA ASP A 228 64.31 28.61 -38.48
C ASP A 228 63.37 27.38 -38.53
N SER A 229 63.93 26.23 -38.97
CA SER A 229 63.18 24.96 -38.95
C SER A 229 62.77 24.56 -37.53
N GLY A 230 63.62 24.73 -36.52
CA GLY A 230 63.35 24.47 -35.13
C GLY A 230 62.29 25.41 -34.56
N LEU A 231 62.37 26.71 -34.89
CA LEU A 231 61.33 27.68 -34.49
C LEU A 231 59.97 27.38 -35.11
N SER A 232 59.91 26.99 -36.38
CA SER A 232 58.68 26.58 -37.05
C SER A 232 57.99 25.33 -36.36
N ALA A 233 58.84 24.37 -35.97
CA ALA A 233 58.34 23.22 -35.20
C ALA A 233 57.83 23.63 -33.81
N MET A 234 58.52 24.60 -33.15
CA MET A 234 58.07 25.15 -31.85
C MET A 234 56.69 25.88 -31.98
N VAL A 235 56.50 26.71 -33.01
CA VAL A 235 55.19 27.38 -33.26
C VAL A 235 54.10 26.39 -33.46
N SER A 236 54.32 25.31 -34.23
CA SER A 236 53.33 24.26 -34.43
C SER A 236 52.96 23.55 -33.11
N ALA A 237 53.97 23.24 -32.28
CA ALA A 237 53.76 22.63 -30.98
C ALA A 237 53.01 23.56 -30.01
N MET A 238 53.33 24.88 -30.01
CA MET A 238 52.59 25.86 -29.19
C MET A 238 51.16 26.03 -29.63
N THR A 239 50.87 26.03 -30.93
CA THR A 239 49.51 26.11 -31.48
C THR A 239 48.69 24.90 -31.02
N SER A 240 49.23 23.68 -31.13
CA SER A 240 48.56 22.45 -30.66
C SER A 240 48.35 22.45 -29.15
N SER A 241 49.31 22.93 -28.39
CA SER A 241 49.19 23.06 -26.93
C SER A 241 48.10 24.05 -26.52
N ARG A 242 47.97 25.18 -27.24
CA ARG A 242 46.91 26.17 -27.01
C ARG A 242 45.52 25.60 -27.31
N GLU A 243 45.37 24.91 -28.44
CA GLU A 243 44.10 24.26 -28.77
C GLU A 243 43.71 23.24 -27.68
N SER A 244 44.67 22.51 -27.15
CA SER A 244 44.46 21.55 -26.07
C SER A 244 44.04 22.23 -24.77
N ALA A 245 44.68 23.36 -24.41
CA ALA A 245 44.31 24.14 -23.25
C ALA A 245 42.91 24.78 -23.38
N GLU A 246 42.54 25.29 -24.55
CA GLU A 246 41.20 25.82 -24.83
C GLU A 246 40.11 24.73 -24.76
N LYS A 247 40.39 23.51 -25.27
CA LYS A 247 39.50 22.37 -25.14
C LYS A 247 39.34 21.97 -23.67
N GLY A 248 40.45 21.94 -22.93
CA GLY A 248 40.43 21.68 -21.48
C GLY A 248 39.56 22.68 -20.72
N SER A 249 39.72 23.97 -21.01
CA SER A 249 38.92 25.04 -20.38
C SER A 249 37.40 24.86 -20.63
N ARG A 250 37.00 24.57 -21.88
CA ARG A 250 35.59 24.29 -22.21
C ARG A 250 35.04 23.08 -21.50
N SER A 251 35.85 22.02 -21.33
CA SER A 251 35.44 20.83 -20.57
C SER A 251 35.23 21.14 -19.09
N LEU A 252 36.04 22.01 -18.51
CA LEU A 252 35.90 22.48 -17.12
C LEU A 252 34.61 23.29 -16.92
N GLU A 253 34.24 24.17 -17.87
CA GLU A 253 32.96 24.90 -17.84
C GLU A 253 31.76 23.92 -17.84
N THR A 254 31.79 22.97 -18.77
CA THR A 254 30.72 21.93 -18.82
C THR A 254 30.60 21.15 -17.52
N LEU A 255 31.73 20.82 -16.90
CA LEU A 255 31.76 20.10 -15.63
C LEU A 255 31.27 20.97 -14.46
N GLN A 256 31.56 22.26 -14.48
CA GLN A 256 31.08 23.24 -13.49
C GLN A 256 29.53 23.33 -13.54
N ASP A 257 28.96 23.41 -14.76
CA ASP A 257 27.51 23.44 -14.96
C ASP A 257 26.85 22.14 -14.47
N ALA A 258 27.46 20.99 -14.79
CA ALA A 258 26.98 19.70 -14.33
C ALA A 258 26.95 19.56 -12.79
N LEU A 259 28.02 20.06 -12.11
CA LEU A 259 28.07 20.08 -10.65
C LEU A 259 27.02 21.02 -10.05
N THR A 260 26.72 22.15 -10.70
CA THR A 260 25.71 23.10 -10.25
C THR A 260 24.33 22.47 -10.33
N VAL A 261 24.02 21.74 -11.42
CA VAL A 261 22.78 20.98 -11.57
C VAL A 261 22.70 19.87 -10.50
N ALA A 262 23.79 19.10 -10.32
CA ALA A 262 23.84 18.03 -9.33
C ALA A 262 23.59 18.55 -7.90
N ALA A 263 24.18 19.68 -7.53
CA ALA A 263 23.95 20.31 -6.22
C ALA A 263 22.49 20.69 -6.02
N LYS A 264 21.83 21.27 -7.04
CA LYS A 264 20.42 21.60 -7.00
C LYS A 264 19.52 20.36 -6.85
N GLU A 265 19.85 19.28 -7.55
CA GLU A 265 19.09 18.02 -7.42
C GLU A 265 19.25 17.42 -6.01
N LEU A 266 20.42 17.54 -5.39
CA LEU A 266 20.62 17.10 -4.01
C LEU A 266 19.81 17.93 -3.01
N ASP A 267 19.65 19.24 -3.23
CA ASP A 267 18.77 20.08 -2.42
C ASP A 267 17.29 19.63 -2.54
N ASN A 268 16.86 19.26 -3.74
CA ASN A 268 15.54 18.67 -3.96
C ASN A 268 15.35 17.33 -3.21
N VAL A 269 16.38 16.47 -3.22
CA VAL A 269 16.37 15.20 -2.48
C VAL A 269 16.25 15.44 -0.97
N ILE A 270 16.97 16.42 -0.43
CA ILE A 270 16.89 16.83 0.98
C ILE A 270 15.47 17.30 1.32
N SER A 271 14.88 18.16 0.49
CA SER A 271 13.50 18.65 0.68
C SER A 271 12.49 17.51 0.64
N ASN A 272 12.64 16.58 -0.30
CA ASN A 272 11.76 15.40 -0.38
C ASN A 272 11.89 14.48 0.85
N ALA A 273 13.10 14.29 1.38
CA ALA A 273 13.31 13.53 2.61
C ALA A 273 12.62 14.17 3.82
N ASP A 274 12.60 15.51 3.90
CA ASP A 274 11.87 16.24 4.93
C ASP A 274 10.36 16.05 4.81
N HIS A 275 9.80 16.15 3.59
CA HIS A 275 8.39 15.86 3.34
C HIS A 275 7.99 14.41 3.69
N ILE A 276 8.86 13.43 3.38
CA ILE A 276 8.66 12.03 3.78
C ILE A 276 8.62 11.94 5.31
N SER A 277 9.51 12.60 6.03
CA SER A 277 9.52 12.60 7.50
C SER A 277 8.21 13.12 8.10
N VAL A 278 7.66 14.22 7.54
CA VAL A 278 6.35 14.75 7.95
C VAL A 278 5.23 13.74 7.68
N ALA A 279 5.20 13.13 6.48
CA ALA A 279 4.19 12.13 6.14
C ALA A 279 4.25 10.89 7.05
N LEU A 280 5.46 10.44 7.41
CA LEU A 280 5.66 9.31 8.33
C LEU A 280 5.18 9.60 9.75
N ASN A 281 5.33 10.85 10.23
CA ASN A 281 4.77 11.24 11.52
C ASN A 281 3.24 11.20 11.50
N GLN A 282 2.60 11.68 10.43
CA GLN A 282 1.15 11.57 10.25
C GLN A 282 0.69 10.12 10.16
N GLN A 283 1.43 9.26 9.46
CA GLN A 283 1.11 7.85 9.33
C GLN A 283 1.27 7.10 10.66
N ARG A 284 2.26 7.48 11.51
CA ARG A 284 2.42 6.94 12.87
C ARG A 284 1.22 7.30 13.75
N GLU A 285 0.76 8.55 13.69
CA GLU A 285 -0.43 8.99 14.40
C GLU A 285 -1.68 8.25 13.93
N ALA A 286 -1.86 8.09 12.62
CA ALA A 286 -2.96 7.33 12.04
C ALA A 286 -2.95 5.87 12.49
N SER A 287 -1.78 5.20 12.51
CA SER A 287 -1.64 3.82 12.98
C SER A 287 -2.01 3.68 14.46
N GLN A 288 -1.61 4.64 15.30
CA GLN A 288 -1.98 4.66 16.71
C GLN A 288 -3.49 4.86 16.90
N ASN A 289 -4.11 5.73 16.10
CA ASN A 289 -5.56 5.95 16.13
C ASN A 289 -6.32 4.69 15.69
N VAL A 290 -5.84 3.97 14.67
CA VAL A 290 -6.40 2.68 14.24
C VAL A 290 -6.30 1.67 15.38
N ALA A 291 -5.12 1.50 15.98
CA ALA A 291 -4.94 0.57 17.11
C ALA A 291 -5.86 0.91 18.30
N GLY A 292 -6.00 2.20 18.63
CA GLY A 292 -6.94 2.67 19.66
C GLY A 292 -8.39 2.39 19.32
N GLY A 293 -8.79 2.60 18.06
CA GLY A 293 -10.14 2.29 17.56
C GLY A 293 -10.45 0.80 17.64
N VAL A 294 -9.51 -0.06 17.27
CA VAL A 294 -9.63 -1.52 17.36
C VAL A 294 -9.79 -2.00 18.81
N ALA A 295 -9.03 -1.44 19.74
CA ALA A 295 -9.17 -1.75 21.16
C ALA A 295 -10.57 -1.38 21.71
N MET A 296 -11.15 -0.27 21.24
CA MET A 296 -12.52 0.12 21.57
C MET A 296 -13.55 -0.85 20.94
N ILE A 297 -13.33 -1.30 19.70
CA ILE A 297 -14.19 -2.30 19.04
C ILE A 297 -14.17 -3.60 19.84
N ALA A 298 -12.99 -4.13 20.19
CA ALA A 298 -12.85 -5.34 20.99
C ALA A 298 -13.58 -5.23 22.34
N THR A 299 -13.41 -4.10 23.05
CA THR A 299 -14.11 -3.83 24.30
C THR A 299 -15.63 -3.80 24.12
N SER A 300 -16.11 -3.16 23.07
CA SER A 300 -17.54 -3.04 22.77
C SER A 300 -18.15 -4.38 22.36
N SER A 301 -17.42 -5.17 21.55
CA SER A 301 -17.79 -6.52 21.15
C SER A 301 -17.91 -7.45 22.36
N ALA A 302 -16.93 -7.45 23.25
CA ALA A 302 -16.97 -8.23 24.49
C ALA A 302 -18.17 -7.85 25.38
N LYS A 303 -18.49 -6.56 25.50
CA LYS A 303 -19.67 -6.09 26.22
C LYS A 303 -20.97 -6.53 25.57
N ALA A 304 -21.06 -6.43 24.24
CA ALA A 304 -22.24 -6.87 23.48
C ALA A 304 -22.43 -8.39 23.59
N THR A 305 -21.36 -9.18 23.51
CA THR A 305 -21.34 -10.63 23.75
C THR A 305 -21.95 -10.97 25.13
N ASN A 306 -21.50 -10.32 26.17
CA ASN A 306 -22.00 -10.56 27.53
C ASN A 306 -23.49 -10.18 27.67
N GLN A 307 -23.94 -9.10 27.01
CA GLN A 307 -25.34 -8.71 26.99
C GLN A 307 -26.21 -9.74 26.26
N LEU A 308 -25.75 -10.25 25.12
CA LEU A 308 -26.45 -11.28 24.34
C LEU A 308 -26.56 -12.60 25.12
N GLU A 309 -25.52 -13.00 25.80
CA GLU A 309 -25.58 -14.19 26.67
C GLU A 309 -26.66 -14.07 27.75
N ARG A 310 -26.79 -12.88 28.34
CA ARG A 310 -27.83 -12.60 29.32
C ARG A 310 -29.23 -12.63 28.69
N ILE A 311 -29.37 -12.08 27.46
CA ILE A 311 -30.65 -12.12 26.72
C ILE A 311 -31.02 -13.57 26.42
N ILE A 312 -30.10 -14.38 25.90
CA ILE A 312 -30.35 -15.80 25.60
C ILE A 312 -30.76 -16.53 26.88
N GLY A 313 -30.08 -16.32 28.00
CA GLY A 313 -30.45 -16.92 29.27
C GLY A 313 -31.85 -16.52 29.77
N ALA A 314 -32.23 -15.24 29.59
CA ALA A 314 -33.59 -14.78 29.91
C ALA A 314 -34.64 -15.41 28.99
N MET A 315 -34.35 -15.59 27.69
CA MET A 315 -35.23 -16.27 26.73
C MET A 315 -35.38 -17.76 27.08
N GLU A 316 -34.32 -18.44 27.49
CA GLU A 316 -34.35 -19.83 27.95
C GLU A 316 -35.25 -19.98 29.20
N GLN A 317 -35.14 -19.07 30.15
CA GLN A 317 -36.02 -19.07 31.34
C GLN A 317 -37.48 -18.80 30.98
N ALA A 318 -37.76 -17.82 30.09
CA ALA A 318 -39.09 -17.52 29.61
C ALA A 318 -39.69 -18.74 28.88
N GLN A 319 -38.92 -19.41 28.03
CA GLN A 319 -39.34 -20.62 27.33
C GLN A 319 -39.66 -21.75 28.28
N GLY A 320 -38.92 -21.93 29.38
CA GLY A 320 -39.25 -22.90 30.43
C GLY A 320 -40.63 -22.65 31.05
N GLY A 321 -40.94 -21.39 31.37
CA GLY A 321 -42.27 -20.99 31.86
C GLY A 321 -43.38 -21.22 30.83
N LEU A 322 -43.12 -20.87 29.57
CA LEU A 322 -44.07 -21.10 28.47
C LEU A 322 -44.37 -22.61 28.25
N ASN A 323 -43.32 -23.44 28.28
CA ASN A 323 -43.47 -24.90 28.15
C ASN A 323 -44.36 -25.47 29.26
N SER A 324 -44.20 -25.02 30.51
CA SER A 324 -45.03 -25.44 31.62
C SER A 324 -46.52 -25.04 31.40
N ARG A 325 -46.77 -23.82 30.87
CA ARG A 325 -48.09 -23.36 30.51
C ARG A 325 -48.69 -24.14 29.32
N LEU A 326 -47.89 -24.39 28.27
CA LEU A 326 -48.31 -25.20 27.12
C LEU A 326 -48.68 -26.64 27.54
N GLN A 327 -47.94 -27.21 28.46
CA GLN A 327 -48.28 -28.53 29.02
C GLN A 327 -49.62 -28.52 29.80
N ALA A 328 -49.87 -27.45 30.57
CA ALA A 328 -51.14 -27.31 31.30
C ALA A 328 -52.29 -27.11 30.34
N LEU A 329 -52.21 -26.14 29.41
CA LEU A 329 -53.27 -25.87 28.41
C LEU A 329 -53.48 -27.04 27.43
N GLY A 330 -52.40 -27.79 27.13
CA GLY A 330 -52.45 -28.96 26.26
C GLY A 330 -53.27 -30.14 26.81
N LYS A 331 -53.65 -30.12 28.10
CA LYS A 331 -54.59 -31.08 28.68
C LYS A 331 -56.02 -30.78 28.27
N ALA A 332 -56.34 -29.53 27.98
CA ALA A 332 -57.67 -29.15 27.59
C ALA A 332 -58.02 -29.70 26.20
N GLU A 333 -59.30 -30.21 26.07
CA GLU A 333 -59.84 -30.66 24.79
C GLU A 333 -60.51 -29.47 24.09
N VAL A 334 -59.70 -28.78 23.24
CA VAL A 334 -60.15 -27.64 22.43
C VAL A 334 -59.84 -27.88 20.94
N PRO A 335 -60.64 -27.32 20.03
CA PRO A 335 -60.43 -27.47 18.59
C PRO A 335 -59.06 -26.97 18.15
N GLY A 336 -58.38 -27.73 17.30
CA GLY A 336 -57.08 -27.30 16.68
C GLY A 336 -55.91 -27.32 17.63
N LYS A 337 -56.03 -27.79 18.89
CA LYS A 337 -54.95 -27.76 19.89
C LYS A 337 -53.61 -28.39 19.38
N ILE A 338 -53.70 -29.50 18.64
CA ILE A 338 -52.51 -30.23 18.18
C ILE A 338 -51.72 -29.43 17.18
N VAL A 339 -52.37 -28.77 16.22
CA VAL A 339 -51.76 -27.91 15.24
C VAL A 339 -51.08 -26.71 15.92
N LYS A 340 -51.73 -26.07 16.88
CA LYS A 340 -51.21 -24.96 17.66
C LYS A 340 -49.97 -25.36 18.47
N LEU A 341 -50.03 -26.46 19.19
CA LEU A 341 -48.91 -26.99 19.95
C LEU A 341 -47.75 -27.40 19.04
N ALA A 342 -48.03 -27.95 17.85
CA ALA A 342 -47.02 -28.31 16.88
C ALA A 342 -46.22 -27.08 16.34
N GLN A 343 -46.87 -25.92 16.19
CA GLN A 343 -46.18 -24.68 15.83
C GLN A 343 -45.06 -24.33 16.84
N SER A 344 -45.35 -24.42 18.13
CA SER A 344 -44.36 -24.20 19.18
C SER A 344 -43.27 -25.27 19.16
N ASP A 345 -43.61 -26.55 18.93
CA ASP A 345 -42.60 -27.62 18.84
C ASP A 345 -41.61 -27.41 17.68
N HIS A 346 -42.10 -26.95 16.51
CA HIS A 346 -41.25 -26.77 15.33
C HIS A 346 -40.28 -25.57 15.48
N ILE A 347 -40.73 -24.48 16.09
CA ILE A 347 -39.85 -23.31 16.27
C ILE A 347 -38.71 -23.57 17.27
N ILE A 348 -38.91 -24.47 18.23
CA ILE A 348 -37.85 -24.88 19.18
C ILE A 348 -36.68 -25.50 18.44
N TRP A 349 -36.90 -26.25 17.37
CA TRP A 349 -35.80 -26.82 16.57
C TRP A 349 -34.94 -25.78 15.89
N LYS A 350 -35.52 -24.69 15.36
CA LYS A 350 -34.74 -23.57 14.79
C LYS A 350 -33.78 -22.97 15.84
N ARG A 351 -34.26 -22.74 17.07
CA ARG A 351 -33.46 -22.26 18.18
C ARG A 351 -32.34 -23.25 18.56
N ARG A 352 -32.66 -24.53 18.67
CA ARG A 352 -31.66 -25.57 19.02
C ARG A 352 -30.57 -25.66 17.97
N LEU A 353 -30.89 -25.58 16.68
CA LEU A 353 -29.94 -25.56 15.59
C LEU A 353 -29.07 -24.29 15.64
N ALA A 354 -29.64 -23.12 15.88
CA ALA A 354 -28.88 -21.89 16.05
C ALA A 354 -27.90 -21.98 17.23
N ASN A 355 -28.35 -22.51 18.37
CA ASN A 355 -27.46 -22.73 19.53
C ASN A 355 -26.35 -23.76 19.27
N MET A 356 -26.62 -24.78 18.42
CA MET A 356 -25.59 -25.74 18.01
C MET A 356 -24.50 -25.08 17.17
N ILE A 357 -24.86 -24.21 16.22
CA ILE A 357 -23.90 -23.48 15.34
C ILE A 357 -22.95 -22.65 16.17
N ILE A 358 -23.41 -22.00 17.24
CA ILE A 358 -22.57 -21.19 18.13
C ILE A 358 -21.88 -21.98 19.24
N GLY A 359 -22.07 -23.32 19.27
CA GLY A 359 -21.46 -24.23 20.24
C GLY A 359 -22.05 -24.20 21.64
N ARG A 360 -23.29 -23.67 21.82
CA ARG A 360 -24.00 -23.66 23.13
C ARG A 360 -24.79 -24.93 23.43
N GLU A 361 -25.19 -25.66 22.40
CA GLU A 361 -26.00 -26.89 22.53
C GLU A 361 -25.41 -27.98 21.63
N GLY A 362 -25.31 -29.18 22.12
CA GLY A 362 -24.95 -30.37 21.35
C GLY A 362 -26.25 -31.13 20.99
N LEU A 363 -26.53 -31.32 19.72
CA LEU A 363 -27.62 -32.16 19.24
C LEU A 363 -27.11 -33.55 18.87
N LYS A 364 -27.71 -34.58 19.44
CA LYS A 364 -27.39 -35.96 19.05
C LYS A 364 -28.42 -36.42 18.00
N PRO A 365 -28.03 -37.25 17.00
CA PRO A 365 -28.96 -37.74 15.98
C PRO A 365 -30.20 -38.44 16.53
N ASN A 366 -30.09 -39.10 17.67
CA ASN A 366 -31.20 -39.80 18.32
C ASN A 366 -32.18 -38.87 19.07
N GLU A 367 -31.87 -37.60 19.20
CA GLU A 367 -32.76 -36.58 19.79
C GLU A 367 -33.63 -35.90 18.72
N LEU A 368 -33.31 -36.12 17.44
CA LEU A 368 -34.09 -35.56 16.33
C LEU A 368 -35.37 -36.36 16.12
N ALA A 369 -36.49 -35.69 16.31
CA ALA A 369 -37.79 -36.26 15.94
C ALA A 369 -37.99 -36.19 14.41
N ASP A 370 -38.35 -37.28 13.79
CA ASP A 370 -38.76 -37.27 12.39
C ASP A 370 -40.26 -36.86 12.25
N HIS A 371 -40.72 -36.79 11.02
CA HIS A 371 -42.11 -36.40 10.70
C HIS A 371 -43.17 -37.39 11.17
N HIS A 372 -42.81 -38.65 11.53
CA HIS A 372 -43.73 -39.66 12.12
C HIS A 372 -43.69 -39.65 13.66
N THR A 373 -42.55 -39.30 14.24
CA THR A 373 -42.38 -39.36 15.70
C THR A 373 -42.73 -38.06 16.40
N CYS A 374 -42.80 -36.93 15.67
CA CYS A 374 -43.25 -35.65 16.22
C CYS A 374 -44.75 -35.65 16.55
N ARG A 375 -45.20 -34.67 17.37
CA ARG A 375 -46.62 -34.58 17.78
C ARG A 375 -47.57 -34.45 16.59
N LEU A 376 -47.20 -33.59 15.61
CA LEU A 376 -48.02 -33.40 14.40
C LEU A 376 -48.05 -34.66 13.55
N GLY A 377 -46.94 -35.34 13.36
CA GLY A 377 -46.86 -36.57 12.59
C GLY A 377 -47.69 -37.70 13.18
N LYS A 378 -47.58 -37.92 14.49
CA LYS A 378 -48.44 -38.91 15.18
C LYS A 378 -49.92 -38.61 15.03
N TRP A 379 -50.31 -37.35 15.12
CA TRP A 379 -51.70 -36.94 14.88
C TRP A 379 -52.09 -37.17 13.42
N TYR A 380 -51.27 -36.79 12.49
CA TYR A 380 -51.50 -36.95 11.06
C TYR A 380 -51.64 -38.41 10.66
N ASP A 381 -50.71 -39.26 11.09
CA ASP A 381 -50.81 -40.72 10.87
C ASP A 381 -52.10 -41.31 11.47
N GLY A 382 -52.54 -40.84 12.65
CA GLY A 382 -53.81 -41.21 13.25
C GLY A 382 -55.03 -40.78 12.44
N CYS A 383 -54.95 -39.63 11.75
CA CYS A 383 -56.08 -39.12 10.92
C CYS A 383 -56.24 -39.86 9.60
N ARG A 384 -55.27 -40.62 9.11
CA ARG A 384 -55.33 -41.39 7.86
C ARG A 384 -56.44 -42.40 7.84
N HIS A 385 -56.98 -42.81 9.02
CA HIS A 385 -58.08 -43.77 9.17
C HIS A 385 -59.41 -43.09 9.51
N THR A 386 -59.46 -41.76 9.38
CA THR A 386 -60.70 -40.97 9.69
C THR A 386 -61.26 -40.34 8.43
N ALA A 387 -62.52 -39.76 8.55
CA ALA A 387 -63.11 -39.00 7.45
C ALA A 387 -62.28 -37.82 6.92
N LEU A 388 -61.29 -37.34 7.69
CA LEU A 388 -60.36 -36.27 7.29
C LEU A 388 -59.43 -36.70 6.16
N ALA A 389 -59.10 -37.98 6.03
CA ALA A 389 -58.23 -38.51 5.00
C ALA A 389 -58.69 -38.25 3.55
N GLY A 390 -60.01 -38.05 3.38
CA GLY A 390 -60.62 -37.73 2.07
C GLY A 390 -60.72 -36.24 1.77
N SER A 391 -60.23 -35.34 2.66
CA SER A 391 -60.27 -33.91 2.46
C SER A 391 -59.12 -33.48 1.48
N PRO A 392 -59.40 -32.61 0.47
CA PRO A 392 -58.36 -32.08 -0.44
C PRO A 392 -57.18 -31.43 0.29
N ASP A 393 -57.47 -30.75 1.38
CA ASP A 393 -56.43 -30.07 2.19
C ASP A 393 -55.56 -31.08 2.93
N PHE A 394 -56.12 -32.24 3.35
CA PHE A 394 -55.38 -33.31 4.02
C PHE A 394 -54.44 -34.02 3.02
N VAL A 395 -54.95 -34.29 1.81
CA VAL A 395 -54.18 -34.91 0.72
C VAL A 395 -53.05 -33.99 0.26
N ALA A 396 -53.28 -32.67 0.21
CA ALA A 396 -52.25 -31.68 -0.19
C ALA A 396 -51.07 -31.59 0.79
N ILE A 397 -51.17 -32.10 2.01
CA ILE A 397 -50.05 -32.17 2.95
C ILE A 397 -49.05 -33.30 2.58
N GLU A 398 -49.51 -34.34 1.85
CA GLU A 398 -48.64 -35.46 1.42
C GLU A 398 -47.90 -35.21 0.13
N ASP A 399 -48.31 -34.20 -0.66
CA ASP A 399 -47.64 -33.86 -1.92
C ASP A 399 -46.60 -32.75 -1.63
N PRO A 400 -45.24 -33.02 -1.74
CA PRO A 400 -44.18 -32.07 -1.36
C PRO A 400 -44.04 -30.92 -2.37
#